data_b5a99102c20896368f75a4339fb49fd5
#
_entry.id   b5a99102c20896368f75a4339fb49fd5
#
_cell.length_a   1.000
_cell.length_b   1.000
_cell.length_c   1.000
_cell.angle_alpha   90.00
_cell.angle_beta   90.00
_cell.angle_gamma   90.00
#
_symmetry.space_group_name_H-M   'P 1'
#
loop_
_entity.id
_entity.type
_entity.pdbx_description
1 polymer ?
#
loop_
_entity_poly.entity_id
_entity_poly.type
_entity_poly.pdbx_seq_one_letter_code
_entity_poly.pdbx_strand_id
1 'polypeptide(L)'
;MNEPIVHVSCVRHTYPDRTTVHLCGLDFVVGRGERVVVLGPNGCGKSTLLYHLLGLLEPQEGEVRVFGVDPARQFSKIRERIGVLLQNSDEQIIAPTVFDDVSFSPRNYGYTDAEVDRKVTAALGRVGIEHLRHKVCHHLSGGEKRKVALAGALVLEPELLVLDEPFEGLDPVSRGELLELLIALNRDAGVSLVVATHDVPLVSALADKVYVLKKGGEILAQGAPADIFRDVALLKATNLEPPQLAELFQQLEARGLKLGRPGTVEEAARLLAQRLAGANGEPRPALAPSLAPPPTPAPPSSPERARP
;
A
#
# COMPACT_ATOMS: atom_id res chain seq x y z
N MET A 1 -19.94 19.14 -0.57
CA MET A 1 -18.81 18.20 -0.39
C MET A 1 -19.44 16.86 -0.05
N ASN A 2 -19.15 15.80 -0.77
CA ASN A 2 -19.65 14.47 -0.44
C ASN A 2 -19.05 14.05 0.91
N GLU A 3 -19.88 13.49 1.80
CA GLU A 3 -19.39 12.91 3.07
C GLU A 3 -18.34 11.82 2.78
N PRO A 4 -17.25 11.80 3.57
CA PRO A 4 -16.23 10.77 3.42
C PRO A 4 -16.81 9.39 3.76
N ILE A 5 -16.36 8.35 3.03
CA ILE A 5 -16.76 6.97 3.32
C ILE A 5 -15.97 6.36 4.48
N VAL A 6 -14.78 6.88 4.75
CA VAL A 6 -13.94 6.52 5.91
C VAL A 6 -13.49 7.80 6.61
N HIS A 7 -13.61 7.81 7.94
CA HIS A 7 -13.06 8.85 8.79
C HIS A 7 -12.51 8.22 10.08
N VAL A 8 -11.24 8.50 10.38
CA VAL A 8 -10.57 8.05 11.61
C VAL A 8 -9.93 9.26 12.26
N SER A 9 -10.28 9.53 13.52
CA SER A 9 -9.75 10.66 14.27
C SER A 9 -9.10 10.19 15.56
N CYS A 10 -7.80 10.40 15.65
CA CYS A 10 -6.92 10.20 16.82
C CYS A 10 -7.19 8.89 17.59
N VAL A 11 -7.08 7.76 16.90
CA VAL A 11 -7.33 6.44 17.47
C VAL A 11 -6.11 5.94 18.26
N ARG A 12 -6.36 5.46 19.48
CA ARG A 12 -5.39 4.75 20.30
C ARG A 12 -5.79 3.29 20.45
N HIS A 13 -4.82 2.40 20.29
CA HIS A 13 -4.98 0.97 20.54
C HIS A 13 -3.76 0.41 21.27
N THR A 14 -3.99 -0.35 22.34
CA THR A 14 -2.96 -1.05 23.10
C THR A 14 -3.20 -2.56 23.02
N TYR A 15 -2.25 -3.28 22.46
CA TYR A 15 -2.28 -4.73 22.34
C TYR A 15 -2.01 -5.42 23.71
N PRO A 16 -2.34 -6.72 23.86
CA PRO A 16 -2.10 -7.46 25.11
C PRO A 16 -0.64 -7.49 25.56
N ASP A 17 0.31 -7.41 24.62
CA ASP A 17 1.75 -7.31 24.88
C ASP A 17 2.22 -5.91 25.32
N ARG A 18 1.28 -4.99 25.54
CA ARG A 18 1.47 -3.57 25.88
C ARG A 18 2.02 -2.70 24.76
N THR A 19 2.15 -3.22 23.53
CA THR A 19 2.47 -2.39 22.38
C THR A 19 1.31 -1.43 22.13
N THR A 20 1.59 -0.13 22.07
CA THR A 20 0.58 0.90 21.81
C THR A 20 0.81 1.55 20.45
N VAL A 21 -0.27 1.71 19.69
CA VAL A 21 -0.31 2.42 18.42
C VAL A 21 -1.22 3.63 18.57
N HIS A 22 -0.70 4.81 18.21
CA HIS A 22 -1.42 6.08 18.22
C HIS A 22 -1.59 6.60 16.78
N LEU A 23 -2.76 6.37 16.20
CA LEU A 23 -3.11 6.85 14.86
C LEU A 23 -3.61 8.29 14.97
N CYS A 24 -2.71 9.20 15.30
CA CYS A 24 -2.98 10.61 15.55
C CYS A 24 -2.10 11.50 14.66
N GLY A 25 -2.20 12.82 14.84
CA GLY A 25 -1.47 13.83 14.08
C GLY A 25 -2.36 14.47 13.01
N LEU A 26 -2.90 13.68 12.10
CA LEU A 26 -3.88 14.10 11.09
C LEU A 26 -5.04 13.10 11.06
N ASP A 27 -6.25 13.58 10.75
CA ASP A 27 -7.37 12.68 10.52
C ASP A 27 -7.17 11.88 9.24
N PHE A 28 -7.44 10.58 9.30
CA PHE A 28 -7.41 9.72 8.14
C PHE A 28 -8.79 9.72 7.47
N VAL A 29 -8.86 10.23 6.25
CA VAL A 29 -10.12 10.46 5.52
C VAL A 29 -10.03 9.86 4.12
N VAL A 30 -11.06 9.11 3.74
CA VAL A 30 -11.22 8.55 2.39
C VAL A 30 -12.53 9.00 1.78
N GLY A 31 -12.46 9.62 0.62
CA GLY A 31 -13.61 9.98 -0.20
C GLY A 31 -14.13 8.79 -1.03
N ARG A 32 -15.36 8.92 -1.54
CA ARG A 32 -15.93 7.93 -2.46
C ARG A 32 -15.14 7.92 -3.78
N GLY A 33 -14.73 6.74 -4.23
CA GLY A 33 -13.94 6.54 -5.43
C GLY A 33 -12.48 7.01 -5.31
N GLU A 34 -12.02 7.39 -4.12
CA GLU A 34 -10.64 7.82 -3.87
C GLU A 34 -9.72 6.60 -3.65
N ARG A 35 -8.50 6.68 -4.18
CA ARG A 35 -7.44 5.70 -3.98
C ARG A 35 -6.45 6.25 -2.95
N VAL A 36 -6.56 5.76 -1.73
CA VAL A 36 -5.74 6.21 -0.60
C VAL A 36 -4.71 5.16 -0.24
N VAL A 37 -3.46 5.57 -0.13
CA VAL A 37 -2.38 4.71 0.34
C VAL A 37 -1.90 5.14 1.72
N VAL A 38 -1.79 4.15 2.60
CA VAL A 38 -1.15 4.26 3.92
C VAL A 38 0.28 3.75 3.77
N LEU A 39 1.23 4.68 3.71
CA LEU A 39 2.64 4.42 3.50
C LEU A 39 3.40 4.46 4.83
N GLY A 40 4.22 3.46 5.11
CA GLY A 40 5.04 3.44 6.32
C GLY A 40 5.83 2.14 6.47
N PRO A 41 6.87 2.13 7.32
CA PRO A 41 7.69 0.95 7.55
C PRO A 41 6.89 -0.17 8.25
N ASN A 42 7.47 -1.38 8.25
CA ASN A 42 6.85 -2.50 8.97
C ASN A 42 6.75 -2.19 10.47
N GLY A 43 5.62 -2.57 11.06
CA GLY A 43 5.33 -2.33 12.48
C GLY A 43 4.99 -0.87 12.84
N CYS A 44 4.70 0.01 11.87
CA CYS A 44 4.30 1.38 12.17
C CYS A 44 2.81 1.54 12.53
N GLY A 45 1.98 0.49 12.34
CA GLY A 45 0.55 0.54 12.67
C GLY A 45 -0.39 0.53 11.47
N LYS A 46 0.10 0.25 10.24
CA LYS A 46 -0.74 0.16 9.03
C LYS A 46 -1.87 -0.87 9.20
N SER A 47 -1.53 -2.12 9.52
CA SER A 47 -2.54 -3.18 9.74
C SER A 47 -3.47 -2.86 10.91
N THR A 48 -2.97 -2.18 11.95
CA THR A 48 -3.81 -1.70 13.08
C THR A 48 -4.89 -0.74 12.59
N LEU A 49 -4.52 0.23 11.74
CA LEU A 49 -5.49 1.13 11.11
C LEU A 49 -6.52 0.33 10.30
N LEU A 50 -6.06 -0.59 9.43
CA LEU A 50 -6.98 -1.42 8.63
C LEU A 50 -7.91 -2.26 9.51
N TYR A 51 -7.44 -2.85 10.59
CA TYR A 51 -8.27 -3.65 11.51
C TYR A 51 -9.33 -2.81 12.22
N HIS A 52 -9.06 -1.54 12.52
CA HIS A 52 -10.08 -0.62 13.00
C HIS A 52 -11.14 -0.32 11.94
N LEU A 53 -10.76 -0.14 10.66
CA LEU A 53 -11.73 0.04 9.56
C LEU A 53 -12.63 -1.19 9.37
N LEU A 54 -12.11 -2.37 9.67
CA LEU A 54 -12.83 -3.65 9.55
C LEU A 54 -13.62 -4.02 10.82
N GLY A 55 -13.58 -3.19 11.86
CA GLY A 55 -14.23 -3.48 13.13
C GLY A 55 -13.66 -4.67 13.90
N LEU A 56 -12.47 -5.14 13.51
CA LEU A 56 -11.75 -6.22 14.21
C LEU A 56 -11.09 -5.74 15.50
N LEU A 57 -10.84 -4.44 15.60
CA LEU A 57 -10.34 -3.77 16.79
C LEU A 57 -11.29 -2.64 17.19
N GLU A 58 -11.63 -2.57 18.48
CA GLU A 58 -12.33 -1.43 19.05
C GLU A 58 -11.31 -0.39 19.53
N PRO A 59 -11.45 0.90 19.16
CA PRO A 59 -10.55 1.94 19.62
C PRO A 59 -10.73 2.19 21.12
N GLN A 60 -9.62 2.35 21.86
CA GLN A 60 -9.65 2.74 23.28
C GLN A 60 -9.89 4.24 23.44
N GLU A 61 -9.42 5.03 22.48
CA GLU A 61 -9.61 6.47 22.38
C GLU A 61 -9.80 6.84 20.91
N GLY A 62 -10.50 7.93 20.64
CA GLY A 62 -10.76 8.42 19.29
C GLY A 62 -12.00 7.83 18.64
N GLU A 63 -12.15 8.05 17.35
CA GLU A 63 -13.34 7.68 16.60
C GLU A 63 -12.99 7.05 15.24
N VAL A 64 -13.75 6.02 14.87
CA VAL A 64 -13.69 5.38 13.54
C VAL A 64 -15.09 5.37 12.95
N ARG A 65 -15.23 5.89 11.74
CA ARG A 65 -16.47 5.83 10.93
C ARG A 65 -16.17 5.24 9.57
N VAL A 66 -16.94 4.25 9.18
CA VAL A 66 -16.92 3.67 7.84
C VAL A 66 -18.36 3.65 7.34
N PHE A 67 -18.60 4.29 6.19
CA PHE A 67 -19.95 4.55 5.67
C PHE A 67 -20.88 5.16 6.72
N GLY A 68 -20.36 6.05 7.57
CA GLY A 68 -21.11 6.76 8.60
C GLY A 68 -21.39 5.96 9.89
N VAL A 69 -20.97 4.68 9.98
CA VAL A 69 -21.21 3.85 11.18
C VAL A 69 -19.90 3.49 11.88
N ASP A 70 -19.98 3.18 13.15
CA ASP A 70 -18.89 2.60 13.92
C ASP A 70 -18.73 1.11 13.53
N PRO A 71 -17.61 0.72 12.85
CA PRO A 71 -17.46 -0.64 12.38
C PRO A 71 -17.32 -1.66 13.51
N ALA A 72 -16.75 -1.30 14.67
CA ALA A 72 -16.60 -2.24 15.78
C ALA A 72 -17.95 -2.68 16.35
N ARG A 73 -18.98 -1.82 16.24
CA ARG A 73 -20.31 -2.07 16.81
C ARG A 73 -21.36 -2.44 15.77
N GLN A 74 -21.19 -2.01 14.53
CA GLN A 74 -22.24 -2.09 13.51
C GLN A 74 -21.73 -2.66 12.17
N PHE A 75 -20.71 -3.51 12.18
CA PHE A 75 -20.09 -4.07 10.97
C PHE A 75 -21.12 -4.80 10.07
N SER A 76 -22.10 -5.44 10.66
CA SER A 76 -23.17 -6.13 9.92
C SER A 76 -23.92 -5.24 8.91
N LYS A 77 -23.95 -3.91 9.16
CA LYS A 77 -24.60 -2.95 8.24
C LYS A 77 -23.76 -2.61 7.01
N ILE A 78 -22.44 -2.84 7.06
CA ILE A 78 -21.50 -2.40 6.04
C ILE A 78 -20.66 -3.53 5.45
N ARG A 79 -20.70 -4.74 6.03
CA ARG A 79 -19.84 -5.87 5.66
C ARG A 79 -19.89 -6.25 4.18
N GLU A 80 -21.06 -6.14 3.53
CA GLU A 80 -21.21 -6.46 2.11
C GLU A 80 -20.63 -5.37 1.18
N ARG A 81 -20.39 -4.18 1.74
CA ARG A 81 -19.84 -3.03 1.02
C ARG A 81 -18.32 -2.95 1.10
N ILE A 82 -17.68 -3.85 1.87
CA ILE A 82 -16.23 -3.85 2.11
C ILE A 82 -15.65 -5.17 1.64
N GLY A 83 -14.69 -5.11 0.72
CA GLY A 83 -13.83 -6.23 0.37
C GLY A 83 -12.48 -6.11 1.08
N VAL A 84 -11.89 -7.24 1.45
CA VAL A 84 -10.63 -7.27 2.21
C VAL A 84 -9.64 -8.21 1.54
N LEU A 85 -8.39 -7.76 1.39
CA LEU A 85 -7.26 -8.60 1.05
C LEU A 85 -6.20 -8.45 2.15
N LEU A 86 -5.95 -9.51 2.89
CA LEU A 86 -4.94 -9.55 3.94
C LEU A 86 -3.55 -9.82 3.35
N GLN A 87 -2.50 -9.47 4.11
CA GLN A 87 -1.11 -9.68 3.73
C GLN A 87 -0.81 -11.14 3.41
N ASN A 88 -1.28 -12.08 4.25
CA ASN A 88 -1.13 -13.51 4.05
C ASN A 88 -2.39 -14.12 3.40
N SER A 89 -2.35 -14.34 2.09
CA SER A 89 -3.46 -14.96 1.36
C SER A 89 -3.71 -16.42 1.76
N ASP A 90 -2.71 -17.13 2.26
CA ASP A 90 -2.87 -18.53 2.74
C ASP A 90 -3.77 -18.61 3.98
N GLU A 91 -3.72 -17.59 4.84
CA GLU A 91 -4.60 -17.51 6.03
C GLU A 91 -6.02 -17.05 5.68
N GLN A 92 -6.20 -16.40 4.54
CA GLN A 92 -7.50 -15.91 4.08
C GLN A 92 -8.31 -17.00 3.37
N ILE A 93 -7.63 -17.94 2.68
CA ILE A 93 -8.27 -19.05 1.97
C ILE A 93 -8.65 -20.15 2.97
N ILE A 94 -9.94 -20.38 3.16
CA ILE A 94 -10.49 -21.31 4.17
C ILE A 94 -11.17 -22.55 3.61
N ALA A 95 -11.44 -22.59 2.30
CA ALA A 95 -12.16 -23.68 1.66
C ALA A 95 -11.27 -24.54 0.75
N PRO A 96 -11.65 -25.79 0.47
CA PRO A 96 -10.81 -26.72 -0.28
C PRO A 96 -10.67 -26.39 -1.75
N THR A 97 -11.70 -25.81 -2.40
CA THR A 97 -11.66 -25.44 -3.82
C THR A 97 -11.84 -23.94 -4.01
N VAL A 98 -11.38 -23.43 -5.14
CA VAL A 98 -11.54 -22.01 -5.51
C VAL A 98 -13.00 -21.57 -5.51
N PHE A 99 -13.88 -22.41 -6.07
CA PHE A 99 -15.32 -22.12 -6.06
C PHE A 99 -15.89 -22.06 -4.65
N ASP A 100 -15.55 -23.00 -3.79
CA ASP A 100 -16.06 -23.05 -2.42
C ASP A 100 -15.59 -21.84 -1.62
N ASP A 101 -14.33 -21.43 -1.81
CA ASP A 101 -13.75 -20.29 -1.12
C ASP A 101 -14.41 -18.97 -1.53
N VAL A 102 -14.47 -18.69 -2.82
CA VAL A 102 -15.08 -17.47 -3.34
C VAL A 102 -16.60 -17.42 -3.07
N SER A 103 -17.28 -18.59 -3.04
CA SER A 103 -18.72 -18.68 -2.74
C SER A 103 -19.05 -18.55 -1.24
N PHE A 104 -18.06 -18.57 -0.36
CA PHE A 104 -18.27 -18.58 1.09
C PHE A 104 -19.12 -17.39 1.57
N SER A 105 -18.72 -16.17 1.22
CA SER A 105 -19.43 -14.96 1.66
C SER A 105 -20.86 -14.88 1.11
N PRO A 106 -21.12 -15.00 -0.20
CA PRO A 106 -22.49 -14.91 -0.69
C PRO A 106 -23.40 -16.03 -0.16
N ARG A 107 -22.89 -17.26 0.05
CA ARG A 107 -23.68 -18.33 0.69
C ARG A 107 -24.07 -17.95 2.13
N ASN A 108 -23.12 -17.44 2.92
CA ASN A 108 -23.38 -17.02 4.30
C ASN A 108 -24.34 -15.83 4.42
N TYR A 109 -24.46 -15.05 3.36
CA TYR A 109 -25.37 -13.91 3.33
C TYR A 109 -26.75 -14.25 2.73
N GLY A 110 -26.99 -15.55 2.43
CA GLY A 110 -28.29 -16.06 2.03
C GLY A 110 -28.64 -15.84 0.56
N TYR A 111 -27.65 -15.62 -0.31
CA TYR A 111 -27.85 -15.61 -1.75
C TYR A 111 -28.24 -17.01 -2.26
N THR A 112 -29.12 -17.06 -3.25
CA THR A 112 -29.51 -18.33 -3.91
C THR A 112 -28.33 -18.94 -4.68
N ASP A 113 -28.37 -20.27 -4.90
CA ASP A 113 -27.30 -20.96 -5.64
C ASP A 113 -27.05 -20.35 -7.03
N ALA A 114 -28.09 -19.92 -7.73
CA ALA A 114 -27.96 -19.27 -9.02
C ALA A 114 -27.27 -17.90 -8.94
N GLU A 115 -27.54 -17.11 -7.89
CA GLU A 115 -26.88 -15.84 -7.65
C GLU A 115 -25.43 -16.04 -7.23
N VAL A 116 -25.15 -17.03 -6.37
CA VAL A 116 -23.80 -17.43 -5.97
C VAL A 116 -22.99 -17.81 -7.20
N ASP A 117 -23.50 -18.68 -8.07
CA ASP A 117 -22.82 -19.12 -9.27
C ASP A 117 -22.46 -17.94 -10.19
N ARG A 118 -23.41 -17.05 -10.42
CA ARG A 118 -23.22 -15.84 -11.24
C ARG A 118 -22.17 -14.91 -10.63
N LYS A 119 -22.24 -14.64 -9.31
CA LYS A 119 -21.32 -13.74 -8.62
C LYS A 119 -19.90 -14.31 -8.60
N VAL A 120 -19.74 -15.60 -8.33
CA VAL A 120 -18.44 -16.29 -8.34
C VAL A 120 -17.84 -16.25 -9.74
N THR A 121 -18.62 -16.57 -10.79
CA THR A 121 -18.15 -16.51 -12.17
C THR A 121 -17.67 -15.09 -12.53
N ALA A 122 -18.44 -14.08 -12.18
CA ALA A 122 -18.06 -12.68 -12.43
C ALA A 122 -16.79 -12.27 -11.67
N ALA A 123 -16.66 -12.68 -10.40
CA ALA A 123 -15.49 -12.36 -9.58
C ALA A 123 -14.22 -13.05 -10.11
N LEU A 124 -14.30 -14.34 -10.48
CA LEU A 124 -13.19 -15.08 -11.07
C LEU A 124 -12.75 -14.49 -12.42
N GLY A 125 -13.72 -14.06 -13.24
CA GLY A 125 -13.47 -13.39 -14.51
C GLY A 125 -12.74 -12.05 -14.33
N ARG A 126 -13.14 -11.25 -13.35
CA ARG A 126 -12.49 -9.96 -13.05
C ARG A 126 -11.00 -10.11 -12.72
N VAL A 127 -10.61 -11.21 -12.04
CA VAL A 127 -9.21 -11.48 -11.68
C VAL A 127 -8.50 -12.44 -12.65
N GLY A 128 -9.18 -12.89 -13.73
CA GLY A 128 -8.60 -13.71 -14.80
C GLY A 128 -8.28 -15.15 -14.40
N ILE A 129 -9.02 -15.74 -13.46
CA ILE A 129 -8.78 -17.12 -12.97
C ILE A 129 -10.00 -18.06 -13.08
N GLU A 130 -10.90 -17.82 -14.01
CA GLU A 130 -12.07 -18.66 -14.25
C GLU A 130 -11.70 -20.14 -14.47
N HIS A 131 -10.59 -20.38 -15.15
CA HIS A 131 -10.05 -21.72 -15.44
C HIS A 131 -9.63 -22.49 -14.17
N LEU A 132 -9.45 -21.79 -13.04
CA LEU A 132 -9.10 -22.40 -11.75
C LEU A 132 -10.32 -22.74 -10.89
N ARG A 133 -11.54 -22.46 -11.33
CA ARG A 133 -12.78 -22.56 -10.55
C ARG A 133 -12.90 -23.83 -9.71
N HIS A 134 -12.53 -24.98 -10.24
CA HIS A 134 -12.65 -26.30 -9.59
C HIS A 134 -11.32 -26.82 -9.04
N LYS A 135 -10.26 -26.01 -9.11
CA LYS A 135 -8.93 -26.42 -8.62
C LYS A 135 -8.91 -26.40 -7.09
N VAL A 136 -8.17 -27.33 -6.52
CA VAL A 136 -7.92 -27.40 -5.07
C VAL A 136 -6.97 -26.28 -4.68
N CYS A 137 -7.30 -25.50 -3.65
CA CYS A 137 -6.57 -24.31 -3.25
C CYS A 137 -5.11 -24.60 -2.85
N HIS A 138 -4.83 -25.76 -2.25
CA HIS A 138 -3.46 -26.17 -1.88
C HIS A 138 -2.53 -26.38 -3.08
N HIS A 139 -3.05 -26.58 -4.27
CA HIS A 139 -2.27 -26.79 -5.49
C HIS A 139 -2.03 -25.49 -6.27
N LEU A 140 -2.42 -24.34 -5.72
CA LEU A 140 -2.23 -23.05 -6.32
C LEU A 140 -0.87 -22.47 -5.99
N SER A 141 -0.28 -21.75 -6.95
CA SER A 141 0.88 -20.88 -6.70
C SER A 141 0.50 -19.70 -5.79
N GLY A 142 1.48 -19.02 -5.19
CA GLY A 142 1.22 -17.87 -4.33
C GLY A 142 0.46 -16.75 -5.04
N GLY A 143 0.79 -16.47 -6.33
CA GLY A 143 0.08 -15.50 -7.14
C GLY A 143 -1.38 -15.90 -7.45
N GLU A 144 -1.62 -17.21 -7.76
CA GLU A 144 -2.97 -17.73 -7.95
C GLU A 144 -3.80 -17.63 -6.65
N LYS A 145 -3.22 -17.98 -5.49
CA LYS A 145 -3.88 -17.84 -4.19
C LYS A 145 -4.26 -16.38 -3.91
N ARG A 146 -3.39 -15.43 -4.22
CA ARG A 146 -3.70 -14.01 -4.07
C ARG A 146 -4.85 -13.56 -4.95
N LYS A 147 -4.92 -14.04 -6.19
CA LYS A 147 -6.05 -13.80 -7.10
C LYS A 147 -7.35 -14.44 -6.56
N VAL A 148 -7.29 -15.63 -5.95
CA VAL A 148 -8.47 -16.25 -5.30
C VAL A 148 -8.95 -15.42 -4.11
N ALA A 149 -8.06 -15.00 -3.21
CA ALA A 149 -8.41 -14.15 -2.08
C ALA A 149 -9.02 -12.82 -2.54
N LEU A 150 -8.46 -12.22 -3.62
CA LEU A 150 -9.01 -11.02 -4.22
C LEU A 150 -10.39 -11.27 -4.87
N ALA A 151 -10.61 -12.40 -5.54
CA ALA A 151 -11.93 -12.77 -6.05
C ALA A 151 -12.96 -12.89 -4.92
N GLY A 152 -12.58 -13.50 -3.79
CA GLY A 152 -13.41 -13.55 -2.58
C GLY A 152 -13.75 -12.17 -2.01
N ALA A 153 -12.79 -11.23 -2.06
CA ALA A 153 -13.01 -9.84 -1.66
C ALA A 153 -13.96 -9.09 -2.61
N LEU A 154 -13.97 -9.45 -3.90
CA LEU A 154 -14.75 -8.78 -4.95
C LEU A 154 -16.14 -9.39 -5.19
N VAL A 155 -16.41 -10.59 -4.70
CA VAL A 155 -17.62 -11.37 -5.03
C VAL A 155 -18.93 -10.69 -4.68
N LEU A 156 -18.93 -9.82 -3.66
CA LEU A 156 -20.09 -9.03 -3.23
C LEU A 156 -20.16 -7.65 -3.89
N GLU A 157 -19.24 -7.33 -4.82
CA GLU A 157 -19.17 -6.03 -5.51
C GLU A 157 -19.04 -4.86 -4.53
N PRO A 158 -17.97 -4.84 -3.70
CA PRO A 158 -17.82 -3.86 -2.63
C PRO A 158 -17.62 -2.43 -3.17
N GLU A 159 -18.00 -1.44 -2.35
CA GLU A 159 -17.74 -0.01 -2.61
C GLU A 159 -16.36 0.43 -2.08
N LEU A 160 -15.79 -0.33 -1.13
CA LEU A 160 -14.49 -0.10 -0.53
C LEU A 160 -13.67 -1.39 -0.54
N LEU A 161 -12.44 -1.34 -1.05
CA LEU A 161 -11.44 -2.39 -0.89
C LEU A 161 -10.38 -1.94 0.11
N VAL A 162 -10.14 -2.78 1.12
CA VAL A 162 -9.09 -2.62 2.13
C VAL A 162 -8.04 -3.68 1.87
N LEU A 163 -6.80 -3.25 1.55
CA LEU A 163 -5.74 -4.11 1.06
C LEU A 163 -4.49 -3.93 1.94
N ASP A 164 -4.03 -5.00 2.57
CA ASP A 164 -2.81 -5.00 3.38
C ASP A 164 -1.66 -5.65 2.61
N GLU A 165 -0.62 -4.87 2.27
CA GLU A 165 0.57 -5.26 1.49
C GLU A 165 0.22 -6.12 0.25
N PRO A 166 -0.69 -5.68 -0.63
CA PRO A 166 -1.24 -6.54 -1.70
C PRO A 166 -0.21 -6.97 -2.74
N PHE A 167 0.92 -6.28 -2.85
CA PHE A 167 1.96 -6.53 -3.83
C PHE A 167 3.15 -7.34 -3.30
N GLU A 168 3.18 -7.63 -2.00
CA GLU A 168 4.29 -8.34 -1.37
C GLU A 168 4.41 -9.77 -1.91
N GLY A 169 5.64 -10.19 -2.21
CA GLY A 169 5.93 -11.54 -2.71
C GLY A 169 5.51 -11.82 -4.15
N LEU A 170 4.97 -10.84 -4.88
CA LEU A 170 4.65 -10.98 -6.30
C LEU A 170 5.88 -10.69 -7.17
N ASP A 171 6.00 -11.46 -8.26
CA ASP A 171 6.93 -11.15 -9.32
C ASP A 171 6.52 -9.86 -10.07
N PRO A 172 7.42 -9.22 -10.85
CA PRO A 172 7.15 -7.95 -11.52
C PRO A 172 5.94 -7.99 -12.47
N VAL A 173 5.67 -9.11 -13.14
CA VAL A 173 4.54 -9.25 -14.07
C VAL A 173 3.22 -9.30 -13.30
N SER A 174 3.13 -10.20 -12.33
CA SER A 174 1.95 -10.34 -11.45
C SER A 174 1.65 -9.04 -10.68
N ARG A 175 2.71 -8.30 -10.29
CA ARG A 175 2.58 -7.00 -9.64
C ARG A 175 1.95 -5.96 -10.57
N GLY A 176 2.38 -5.90 -11.84
CA GLY A 176 1.81 -5.03 -12.86
C GLY A 176 0.34 -5.37 -13.14
N GLU A 177 0.02 -6.65 -13.32
CA GLU A 177 -1.36 -7.12 -13.52
C GLU A 177 -2.29 -6.71 -12.38
N LEU A 178 -1.85 -6.89 -11.12
CA LEU A 178 -2.63 -6.50 -9.94
C LEU A 178 -2.82 -4.99 -9.87
N LEU A 179 -1.79 -4.20 -10.17
CA LEU A 179 -1.88 -2.74 -10.20
C LEU A 179 -2.92 -2.27 -11.22
N GLU A 180 -2.85 -2.78 -12.46
CA GLU A 180 -3.80 -2.46 -13.52
C GLU A 180 -5.23 -2.86 -13.14
N LEU A 181 -5.41 -4.02 -12.53
CA LEU A 181 -6.71 -4.48 -12.03
C LEU A 181 -7.29 -3.53 -10.98
N LEU A 182 -6.51 -3.12 -9.98
CA LEU A 182 -6.97 -2.20 -8.95
C LEU A 182 -7.34 -0.82 -9.52
N ILE A 183 -6.55 -0.32 -10.47
CA ILE A 183 -6.85 0.92 -11.19
C ILE A 183 -8.13 0.78 -12.00
N ALA A 184 -8.32 -0.33 -12.70
CA ALA A 184 -9.54 -0.60 -13.48
C ALA A 184 -10.78 -0.71 -12.59
N LEU A 185 -10.71 -1.39 -11.45
CA LEU A 185 -11.80 -1.49 -10.48
C LEU A 185 -12.24 -0.10 -9.96
N ASN A 186 -11.27 0.76 -9.67
CA ASN A 186 -11.58 2.12 -9.26
C ASN A 186 -12.20 2.94 -10.39
N ARG A 187 -11.57 2.95 -11.56
CA ARG A 187 -12.01 3.76 -12.70
C ARG A 187 -13.37 3.33 -13.25
N ASP A 188 -13.59 2.01 -13.42
CA ASP A 188 -14.73 1.46 -14.17
C ASP A 188 -15.92 1.15 -13.26
N ALA A 189 -15.68 0.80 -11.98
CA ALA A 189 -16.70 0.47 -10.99
C ALA A 189 -16.80 1.47 -9.83
N GLY A 190 -15.95 2.50 -9.78
CA GLY A 190 -15.97 3.51 -8.73
C GLY A 190 -15.58 2.99 -7.35
N VAL A 191 -14.91 1.85 -7.27
CA VAL A 191 -14.49 1.24 -6.00
C VAL A 191 -13.43 2.12 -5.34
N SER A 192 -13.65 2.49 -4.09
CA SER A 192 -12.65 3.21 -3.29
C SER A 192 -11.59 2.24 -2.79
N LEU A 193 -10.34 2.66 -2.74
CA LEU A 193 -9.23 1.80 -2.32
C LEU A 193 -8.54 2.39 -1.08
N VAL A 194 -8.30 1.54 -0.09
CA VAL A 194 -7.36 1.80 1.02
C VAL A 194 -6.28 0.73 0.96
N VAL A 195 -5.07 1.13 0.65
CA VAL A 195 -3.92 0.22 0.48
C VAL A 195 -2.85 0.56 1.49
N ALA A 196 -2.53 -0.38 2.36
CA ALA A 196 -1.37 -0.29 3.23
C ALA A 196 -0.16 -0.90 2.54
N THR A 197 0.95 -0.16 2.46
CA THR A 197 2.20 -0.67 1.88
C THR A 197 3.44 0.10 2.37
N HIS A 198 4.60 -0.47 2.14
CA HIS A 198 5.90 0.19 2.29
C HIS A 198 6.59 0.40 0.92
N ASP A 199 5.96 0.00 -0.18
CA ASP A 199 6.53 0.03 -1.55
C ASP A 199 6.29 1.39 -2.22
N VAL A 200 7.23 2.31 -2.05
CA VAL A 200 7.17 3.69 -2.56
C VAL A 200 6.95 3.78 -4.10
N PRO A 201 7.64 3.00 -4.96
CA PRO A 201 7.43 3.01 -6.40
C PRO A 201 6.00 2.78 -6.85
N LEU A 202 5.28 1.85 -6.22
CA LEU A 202 3.89 1.52 -6.59
C LEU A 202 2.90 2.62 -6.23
N VAL A 203 3.19 3.35 -5.15
CA VAL A 203 2.28 4.40 -4.65
C VAL A 203 2.06 5.50 -5.68
N SER A 204 3.11 5.89 -6.42
CA SER A 204 3.02 6.92 -7.47
C SER A 204 2.05 6.57 -8.59
N ALA A 205 1.91 5.28 -8.91
CA ALA A 205 1.01 4.82 -9.96
C ALA A 205 -0.42 4.57 -9.46
N LEU A 206 -0.57 4.22 -8.18
CA LEU A 206 -1.85 3.79 -7.62
C LEU A 206 -2.63 4.92 -6.93
N ALA A 207 -1.96 5.78 -6.14
CA ALA A 207 -2.62 6.63 -5.17
C ALA A 207 -3.06 7.99 -5.74
N ASP A 208 -4.23 8.46 -5.32
CA ASP A 208 -4.65 9.85 -5.41
C ASP A 208 -4.15 10.63 -4.19
N LYS A 209 -4.13 9.97 -3.02
CA LYS A 209 -3.68 10.54 -1.74
C LYS A 209 -2.84 9.53 -0.96
N VAL A 210 -1.81 10.02 -0.30
CA VAL A 210 -0.91 9.24 0.56
C VAL A 210 -0.95 9.78 1.97
N TYR A 211 -1.04 8.88 2.94
CA TYR A 211 -0.79 9.15 4.35
C TYR A 211 0.51 8.49 4.76
N VAL A 212 1.42 9.25 5.37
CA VAL A 212 2.72 8.75 5.81
C VAL A 212 2.71 8.52 7.32
N LEU A 213 2.87 7.25 7.71
CA LEU A 213 2.93 6.83 9.11
C LEU A 213 4.38 6.62 9.54
N LYS A 214 4.73 7.12 10.73
CA LYS A 214 5.98 6.74 11.41
C LYS A 214 5.74 5.59 12.39
N LYS A 215 6.81 5.00 12.90
CA LYS A 215 6.75 3.98 13.94
C LYS A 215 5.97 4.50 15.17
N GLY A 216 4.98 3.71 15.61
CA GLY A 216 4.06 4.09 16.70
C GLY A 216 2.71 4.63 16.23
N GLY A 217 2.49 4.80 14.90
CA GLY A 217 1.18 5.08 14.31
C GLY A 217 0.92 6.55 13.97
N GLU A 218 1.76 7.49 14.41
CA GLU A 218 1.52 8.90 14.13
C GLU A 218 1.56 9.19 12.61
N ILE A 219 0.53 9.87 12.13
CA ILE A 219 0.42 10.33 10.74
C ILE A 219 1.15 11.67 10.63
N LEU A 220 2.33 11.64 10.00
CA LEU A 220 3.20 12.82 9.88
C LEU A 220 2.84 13.73 8.74
N ALA A 221 2.32 13.17 7.64
CA ALA A 221 1.99 13.92 6.44
C ALA A 221 0.86 13.25 5.66
N GLN A 222 0.16 14.07 4.89
CA GLN A 222 -0.77 13.62 3.86
C GLN A 222 -0.67 14.52 2.64
N GLY A 223 -0.91 13.97 1.46
CA GLY A 223 -0.89 14.75 0.22
C GLY A 223 -0.90 13.88 -1.03
N ALA A 224 -0.77 14.51 -2.18
CA ALA A 224 -0.57 13.80 -3.43
C ALA A 224 0.79 13.08 -3.43
N PRO A 225 0.93 11.92 -4.10
CA PRO A 225 2.19 11.18 -4.15
C PRO A 225 3.39 12.05 -4.54
N ALA A 226 3.22 12.92 -5.53
CA ALA A 226 4.28 13.80 -6.00
C ALA A 226 4.79 14.77 -4.92
N ASP A 227 3.92 15.23 -4.02
CA ASP A 227 4.32 16.16 -2.95
C ASP A 227 5.04 15.42 -1.83
N ILE A 228 4.52 14.24 -1.45
CA ILE A 228 5.13 13.38 -0.44
C ILE A 228 6.52 12.92 -0.86
N PHE A 229 6.69 12.48 -2.11
CA PHE A 229 7.96 11.94 -2.59
C PHE A 229 9.02 12.99 -2.90
N ARG A 230 8.63 14.26 -3.01
CA ARG A 230 9.57 15.40 -3.06
C ARG A 230 10.26 15.66 -1.73
N ASP A 231 9.65 15.29 -0.63
CA ASP A 231 10.21 15.45 0.72
C ASP A 231 11.06 14.21 1.12
N VAL A 232 12.29 14.19 0.62
CA VAL A 232 13.27 13.14 0.93
C VAL A 232 13.57 13.09 2.45
N ALA A 233 13.50 14.24 3.15
CA ALA A 233 13.76 14.28 4.60
C ALA A 233 12.62 13.60 5.36
N LEU A 234 11.37 13.80 4.98
CA LEU A 234 10.20 13.13 5.55
C LEU A 234 10.33 11.60 5.36
N LEU A 235 10.64 11.14 4.14
CA LEU A 235 10.76 9.71 3.85
C LEU A 235 11.88 9.06 4.68
N LYS A 236 13.05 9.69 4.76
CA LYS A 236 14.17 9.21 5.60
C LYS A 236 13.82 9.21 7.10
N ALA A 237 13.12 10.23 7.59
CA ALA A 237 12.67 10.31 8.97
C ALA A 237 11.65 9.20 9.33
N THR A 238 10.97 8.65 8.33
CA THR A 238 10.01 7.53 8.48
C THR A 238 10.61 6.17 8.12
N ASN A 239 11.93 6.05 7.91
CA ASN A 239 12.61 4.84 7.45
C ASN A 239 12.03 4.27 6.15
N LEU A 240 11.61 5.15 5.25
CA LEU A 240 11.21 4.81 3.89
C LEU A 240 12.33 5.18 2.93
N GLU A 241 12.56 4.33 1.95
CA GLU A 241 13.52 4.62 0.88
C GLU A 241 12.91 5.64 -0.10
N PRO A 242 13.53 6.83 -0.25
CA PRO A 242 13.05 7.79 -1.24
C PRO A 242 13.19 7.21 -2.66
N PRO A 243 12.34 7.63 -3.61
CA PRO A 243 12.55 7.31 -5.02
C PRO A 243 13.96 7.71 -5.46
N GLN A 244 14.68 6.83 -6.16
CA GLN A 244 16.04 7.09 -6.65
C GLN A 244 16.14 8.41 -7.44
N LEU A 245 15.08 8.71 -8.19
CA LEU A 245 14.97 9.96 -8.94
C LEU A 245 14.97 11.20 -8.02
N ALA A 246 14.22 11.17 -6.92
CA ALA A 246 14.16 12.24 -5.95
C ALA A 246 15.52 12.44 -5.26
N GLU A 247 16.20 11.36 -4.89
CA GLU A 247 17.54 11.41 -4.32
C GLU A 247 18.57 11.97 -5.31
N LEU A 248 18.53 11.53 -6.57
CA LEU A 248 19.41 12.04 -7.63
C LEU A 248 19.27 13.58 -7.77
N PHE A 249 18.04 14.07 -7.87
CA PHE A 249 17.82 15.50 -8.05
C PHE A 249 18.15 16.30 -6.79
N GLN A 250 17.94 15.76 -5.60
CA GLN A 250 18.43 16.37 -4.35
C GLN A 250 19.98 16.50 -4.35
N GLN A 251 20.68 15.46 -4.78
CA GLN A 251 22.14 15.48 -4.88
C GLN A 251 22.64 16.45 -5.94
N LEU A 252 21.94 16.59 -7.07
CA LEU A 252 22.26 17.59 -8.09
C LEU A 252 22.05 19.02 -7.56
N GLU A 253 20.98 19.26 -6.82
CA GLU A 253 20.71 20.55 -6.17
C GLU A 253 21.81 20.91 -5.16
N ALA A 254 22.23 19.95 -4.31
CA ALA A 254 23.33 20.13 -3.36
C ALA A 254 24.69 20.46 -4.05
N ARG A 255 24.87 20.08 -5.32
CA ARG A 255 26.03 20.41 -6.15
C ARG A 255 25.84 21.69 -6.97
N GLY A 256 24.80 22.48 -6.69
CA GLY A 256 24.54 23.75 -7.34
C GLY A 256 23.71 23.66 -8.64
N LEU A 257 23.27 22.46 -9.05
CA LEU A 257 22.44 22.26 -10.23
C LEU A 257 20.96 22.30 -9.84
N LYS A 258 20.35 23.49 -9.79
CA LYS A 258 18.93 23.66 -9.50
C LYS A 258 18.09 23.32 -10.74
N LEU A 259 17.64 22.07 -10.84
CA LEU A 259 16.88 21.55 -11.98
C LEU A 259 15.39 21.36 -11.68
N GLY A 260 14.94 21.69 -10.45
CA GLY A 260 13.61 21.35 -9.98
C GLY A 260 13.53 19.93 -9.40
N ARG A 261 12.31 19.44 -9.20
CA ARG A 261 12.05 18.13 -8.56
C ARG A 261 11.08 17.35 -9.43
N PRO A 262 11.57 16.60 -10.44
CA PRO A 262 10.73 15.83 -11.34
C PRO A 262 10.03 14.68 -10.61
N GLY A 263 8.79 14.42 -11.01
CA GLY A 263 8.01 13.28 -10.51
C GLY A 263 8.17 12.02 -11.37
N THR A 264 8.63 12.16 -12.63
CA THR A 264 8.82 11.05 -13.57
C THR A 264 10.18 11.07 -14.24
N VAL A 265 10.60 9.92 -14.78
CA VAL A 265 11.87 9.78 -15.53
C VAL A 265 11.85 10.65 -16.79
N GLU A 266 10.71 10.76 -17.48
CA GLU A 266 10.54 11.58 -18.68
C GLU A 266 10.71 13.08 -18.36
N GLU A 267 10.12 13.54 -17.26
CA GLU A 267 10.27 14.90 -16.77
C GLU A 267 11.74 15.18 -16.41
N ALA A 268 12.37 14.26 -15.71
CA ALA A 268 13.78 14.34 -15.35
C ALA A 268 14.70 14.42 -16.57
N ALA A 269 14.47 13.56 -17.55
CA ALA A 269 15.23 13.54 -18.81
C ALA A 269 15.07 14.89 -19.56
N ARG A 270 13.85 15.45 -19.61
CA ARG A 270 13.59 16.75 -20.22
C ARG A 270 14.33 17.88 -19.52
N LEU A 271 14.28 17.93 -18.17
CA LEU A 271 14.96 18.97 -17.38
C LEU A 271 16.48 18.90 -17.55
N LEU A 272 17.05 17.69 -17.54
CA LEU A 272 18.48 17.49 -17.79
C LEU A 272 18.87 17.89 -19.20
N ALA A 273 18.10 17.49 -20.22
CA ALA A 273 18.37 17.86 -21.62
C ALA A 273 18.34 19.38 -21.84
N GLN A 274 17.34 20.08 -21.27
CA GLN A 274 17.25 21.53 -21.34
C GLN A 274 18.47 22.21 -20.69
N ARG A 275 18.92 21.74 -19.54
CA ARG A 275 20.09 22.28 -18.85
C ARG A 275 21.38 22.03 -19.62
N LEU A 276 21.54 20.84 -20.21
CA LEU A 276 22.71 20.49 -21.02
C LEU A 276 22.75 21.29 -22.33
N ALA A 277 21.61 21.54 -22.96
CA ALA A 277 21.51 22.36 -24.17
C ALA A 277 21.82 23.83 -23.88
N GLY A 278 21.42 24.37 -22.72
CA GLY A 278 21.74 25.73 -22.29
C GLY A 278 23.21 25.92 -21.83
N ALA A 279 23.88 24.84 -21.45
CA ALA A 279 25.27 24.85 -20.95
C ALA A 279 26.33 24.86 -22.06
N ASN A 280 25.94 24.68 -23.32
CA ASN A 280 26.90 24.72 -24.46
C ASN A 280 27.46 26.15 -24.73
N GLY A 281 27.10 27.17 -23.94
CA GLY A 281 27.56 28.53 -24.03
C GLY A 281 28.30 29.11 -22.79
N GLU A 282 28.34 28.40 -21.66
CA GLU A 282 29.02 28.85 -20.44
C GLU A 282 30.13 27.91 -19.98
N PRO A 283 31.26 28.42 -19.42
CA PRO A 283 32.35 27.57 -18.93
C PRO A 283 31.86 26.68 -17.78
N ARG A 284 32.16 25.39 -17.86
CA ARG A 284 31.85 24.36 -16.85
C ARG A 284 32.34 24.84 -15.47
N PRO A 285 31.47 24.91 -14.43
CA PRO A 285 31.96 25.02 -13.07
C PRO A 285 32.83 23.78 -12.77
N ALA A 286 34.00 24.02 -12.24
CA ALA A 286 34.92 22.93 -11.85
C ALA A 286 34.21 22.01 -10.86
N LEU A 287 34.10 20.74 -11.20
CA LEU A 287 33.61 19.69 -10.29
C LEU A 287 34.50 19.72 -9.05
N ALA A 288 33.91 19.96 -7.89
CA ALA A 288 34.61 19.79 -6.62
C ALA A 288 35.18 18.37 -6.53
N PRO A 289 36.38 18.19 -5.98
CA PRO A 289 37.02 16.89 -5.95
C PRO A 289 36.16 15.88 -5.21
N SER A 290 36.02 14.69 -5.81
CA SER A 290 35.34 13.51 -5.28
C SER A 290 35.67 13.33 -3.80
N LEU A 291 34.63 13.25 -2.97
CA LEU A 291 34.78 12.77 -1.59
C LEU A 291 35.52 11.43 -1.62
N ALA A 292 36.62 11.34 -0.86
CA ALA A 292 37.39 10.12 -0.71
C ALA A 292 36.47 8.96 -0.30
N PRO A 293 36.70 7.74 -0.80
CA PRO A 293 35.90 6.59 -0.37
C PRO A 293 36.00 6.41 1.15
N PRO A 294 34.94 5.92 1.79
CA PRO A 294 34.96 5.66 3.23
C PRO A 294 36.10 4.69 3.57
N PRO A 295 36.75 4.86 4.73
CA PRO A 295 37.85 3.98 5.13
C PRO A 295 37.39 2.52 5.18
N THR A 296 38.20 1.64 4.58
CA THR A 296 37.96 0.20 4.63
C THR A 296 37.94 -0.26 6.08
N PRO A 297 36.97 -1.07 6.51
CA PRO A 297 36.96 -1.61 7.87
C PRO A 297 38.23 -2.46 8.08
N ALA A 298 38.87 -2.26 9.21
CA ALA A 298 40.06 -3.04 9.62
C ALA A 298 39.72 -4.54 9.70
N PRO A 299 40.62 -5.43 9.29
CA PRO A 299 40.42 -6.88 9.39
C PRO A 299 40.25 -7.27 10.85
N PRO A 300 39.42 -8.28 11.16
CA PRO A 300 39.25 -8.76 12.52
C PRO A 300 40.54 -9.30 13.08
N SER A 301 40.92 -8.88 14.27
CA SER A 301 42.09 -9.37 15.00
C SER A 301 41.96 -10.88 15.23
N SER A 302 42.97 -11.63 14.81
CA SER A 302 43.09 -13.08 15.00
C SER A 302 43.00 -13.46 16.48
N PRO A 303 42.33 -14.54 16.87
CA PRO A 303 42.30 -15.00 18.22
C PRO A 303 43.68 -15.54 18.64
N GLU A 304 44.19 -15.03 19.75
CA GLU A 304 45.42 -15.45 20.38
C GLU A 304 45.33 -16.93 20.78
N ARG A 305 46.19 -17.76 20.18
CA ARG A 305 46.28 -19.19 20.51
C ARG A 305 46.85 -19.33 21.94
N ALA A 306 46.05 -19.76 22.89
CA ALA A 306 46.52 -20.30 24.14
C ALA A 306 47.37 -21.55 23.87
N ARG A 307 48.60 -21.57 24.34
CA ARG A 307 49.46 -22.75 24.42
C ARG A 307 49.27 -23.43 25.77
N PRO A 308 49.59 -24.73 25.83
CA PRO A 308 49.16 -25.69 26.87
C PRO A 308 49.70 -25.42 28.28
#